data_4474c9dc11a1d9f84ed78d162f4f756b
#
_entry.id   4474c9dc11a1d9f84ed78d162f4f756b
#
_cell.length_a   1.000
_cell.length_b   1.000
_cell.length_c   1.000
_cell.angle_alpha   90.00
_cell.angle_beta   90.00
_cell.angle_gamma   90.00
#
_symmetry.space_group_name_H-M   'P 1'
#
loop_
_entity.id
_entity.type
_entity.pdbx_description
1 polymer ?
#
loop_
_entity_poly.entity_id
_entity_poly.type
_entity_poly.pdbx_seq_one_letter_code
_entity_poly.pdbx_strand_id
1 'polypeptide(L)'
;MNAPDRNHIFEYFPGNFVWSQSFMSIIDMAVWGASAMGEVDQVGRRLKLREGDNEAWFEEWHAMGEEMERKAEAARDANHQLTAGTDYLHAGVYLLYAERFIPPGERKFASYRRSMKCFEEGFARRYPNIERVEVPYEGKTLPAFEILQKRANG
;
A
#
# COMPACT_ATOMS: atom_id res chain seq x y z
N MET A 1 18.79 26.42 -27.24
CA MET A 1 18.20 26.37 -25.87
C MET A 1 16.80 25.83 -26.05
N ASN A 2 16.60 24.54 -25.88
CA ASN A 2 15.25 23.93 -26.01
C ASN A 2 14.41 24.40 -24.83
N ALA A 3 13.18 24.87 -25.12
CA ALA A 3 12.22 25.20 -24.09
C ALA A 3 12.02 23.97 -23.17
N PRO A 4 11.93 24.14 -21.83
CA PRO A 4 11.66 23.02 -20.96
C PRO A 4 10.33 22.40 -21.38
N ASP A 5 10.36 21.10 -21.61
CA ASP A 5 9.16 20.32 -21.93
C ASP A 5 8.18 20.46 -20.76
N ARG A 6 7.09 21.19 -20.97
CA ARG A 6 6.09 21.52 -19.95
C ARG A 6 5.17 20.34 -19.60
N ASN A 7 5.42 19.17 -20.18
CA ASN A 7 4.64 17.95 -19.96
C ASN A 7 5.26 16.98 -18.94
N HIS A 8 6.37 17.33 -18.31
CA HIS A 8 6.94 16.52 -17.22
C HIS A 8 6.12 16.70 -15.95
N ILE A 9 5.14 15.83 -15.78
CA ILE A 9 4.61 15.47 -14.47
C ILE A 9 5.76 14.78 -13.71
N PHE A 10 5.81 14.97 -12.39
CA PHE A 10 6.81 14.41 -11.48
C PHE A 10 7.44 13.07 -11.94
N GLU A 11 8.73 13.06 -12.19
CA GLU A 11 9.53 11.90 -12.51
C GLU A 11 10.49 11.60 -11.36
N TYR A 12 10.14 10.63 -10.52
CA TYR A 12 11.06 10.18 -9.47
C TYR A 12 12.16 9.27 -10.03
N PHE A 13 11.84 8.51 -11.08
CA PHE A 13 12.74 7.65 -11.83
C PHE A 13 12.86 8.19 -13.27
N PRO A 14 13.91 8.97 -13.60
CA PRO A 14 14.12 9.50 -14.93
C PRO A 14 14.24 8.39 -15.97
N GLY A 15 13.39 8.43 -17.00
CA GLY A 15 13.35 7.38 -18.02
C GLY A 15 12.48 6.16 -17.70
N ASN A 16 11.91 6.07 -16.49
CA ASN A 16 10.94 5.03 -16.16
C ASN A 16 9.59 5.64 -15.70
N PHE A 17 8.78 6.01 -16.69
CA PHE A 17 7.48 6.62 -16.45
C PHE A 17 6.56 5.74 -15.60
N VAL A 18 6.52 4.43 -15.87
CA VAL A 18 5.61 3.50 -15.18
C VAL A 18 5.97 3.35 -13.70
N TRP A 19 7.27 3.31 -13.39
CA TRP A 19 7.74 3.33 -12.01
C TRP A 19 7.45 4.66 -11.33
N SER A 20 7.68 5.78 -12.02
CA SER A 20 7.38 7.12 -11.47
C SER A 20 5.90 7.27 -11.14
N GLN A 21 5.00 6.83 -12.02
CA GLN A 21 3.56 6.88 -11.76
C GLN A 21 3.14 5.98 -10.60
N SER A 22 3.69 4.76 -10.52
CA SER A 22 3.41 3.86 -9.40
C SER A 22 3.91 4.42 -8.08
N PHE A 23 5.09 5.05 -8.11
CA PHE A 23 5.68 5.71 -6.94
C PHE A 23 4.84 6.90 -6.46
N MET A 24 4.35 7.74 -7.40
CA MET A 24 3.40 8.82 -7.11
C MET A 24 2.14 8.29 -6.42
N SER A 25 1.56 7.21 -6.95
CA SER A 25 0.36 6.62 -6.36
C SER A 25 0.57 6.16 -4.91
N ILE A 26 1.78 5.68 -4.56
CA ILE A 26 2.11 5.32 -3.18
C ILE A 26 2.25 6.58 -2.30
N ILE A 27 2.85 7.64 -2.84
CA ILE A 27 2.94 8.95 -2.14
C ILE A 27 1.55 9.51 -1.86
N ASP A 28 0.63 9.43 -2.83
CA ASP A 28 -0.74 9.93 -2.68
C ASP A 28 -1.51 9.21 -1.55
N MET A 29 -1.18 7.95 -1.25
CA MET A 29 -1.77 7.23 -0.12
C MET A 29 -1.42 7.86 1.24
N ALA A 30 -0.39 8.73 1.33
CA ALA A 30 -0.04 9.43 2.57
C ALA A 30 -1.16 10.38 3.04
N VAL A 31 -1.94 10.95 2.13
CA VAL A 31 -3.10 11.80 2.46
C VAL A 31 -4.16 11.00 3.25
N TRP A 32 -4.25 9.71 3.01
CA TRP A 32 -5.20 8.81 3.67
C TRP A 32 -4.58 8.08 4.88
N GLY A 33 -3.31 8.38 5.21
CA GLY A 33 -2.59 7.72 6.30
C GLY A 33 -2.27 6.25 6.01
N ALA A 34 -2.14 5.88 4.74
CA ALA A 34 -1.82 4.52 4.31
C ALA A 34 -0.40 4.39 3.71
N SER A 35 0.38 5.46 3.76
CA SER A 35 1.82 5.47 3.52
C SER A 35 2.47 6.65 4.24
N ALA A 36 3.81 6.68 4.29
CA ALA A 36 4.56 7.82 4.81
C ALA A 36 5.68 8.22 3.86
N MET A 37 5.80 9.52 3.60
CA MET A 37 6.77 10.08 2.66
C MET A 37 8.21 9.61 2.95
N GLY A 38 8.59 9.54 4.24
CA GLY A 38 9.92 9.09 4.65
C GLY A 38 10.21 7.62 4.33
N GLU A 39 9.22 6.75 4.47
CA GLU A 39 9.29 5.32 4.13
C GLU A 39 9.41 5.15 2.61
N VAL A 40 8.56 5.87 1.87
CA VAL A 40 8.57 5.88 0.41
C VAL A 40 9.91 6.37 -0.14
N ASP A 41 10.47 7.46 0.40
CA ASP A 41 11.78 7.98 -0.01
C ASP A 41 12.93 7.00 0.28
N GLN A 42 12.88 6.28 1.41
CA GLN A 42 13.87 5.22 1.71
C GLN A 42 13.89 4.14 0.63
N VAL A 43 12.72 3.62 0.26
CA VAL A 43 12.61 2.63 -0.82
C VAL A 43 13.06 3.22 -2.14
N GLY A 44 12.61 4.44 -2.46
CA GLY A 44 12.97 5.12 -3.69
C GLY A 44 14.47 5.32 -3.88
N ARG A 45 15.19 5.67 -2.83
CA ARG A 45 16.67 5.82 -2.88
C ARG A 45 17.36 4.50 -3.22
N ARG A 46 16.88 3.38 -2.68
CA ARG A 46 17.43 2.05 -2.99
C ARG A 46 17.11 1.63 -4.41
N LEU A 47 15.87 1.89 -4.86
CA LEU A 47 15.42 1.58 -6.21
C LEU A 47 16.13 2.40 -7.29
N LYS A 48 16.58 3.64 -7.01
CA LYS A 48 17.38 4.43 -7.98
C LYS A 48 18.67 3.75 -8.40
N LEU A 49 19.24 2.90 -7.57
CA LEU A 49 20.46 2.15 -7.87
C LEU A 49 20.19 0.95 -8.80
N ARG A 50 18.92 0.57 -8.96
CA ARG A 50 18.46 -0.59 -9.73
C ARG A 50 17.26 -0.23 -10.60
N GLU A 51 17.23 0.98 -11.16
CA GLU A 51 16.11 1.49 -11.95
C GLU A 51 15.78 0.57 -13.13
N GLY A 52 14.51 0.18 -13.25
CA GLY A 52 14.01 -0.73 -14.28
C GLY A 52 14.09 -2.23 -13.93
N ASP A 53 14.74 -2.60 -12.83
CA ASP A 53 14.74 -3.97 -12.32
C ASP A 53 13.45 -4.25 -11.53
N ASN A 54 12.49 -4.90 -12.17
CA ASN A 54 11.20 -5.23 -11.55
C ASN A 54 11.34 -6.21 -10.37
N GLU A 55 12.41 -7.00 -10.32
CA GLU A 55 12.70 -7.85 -9.18
C GLU A 55 13.14 -7.00 -7.98
N ALA A 56 14.00 -5.99 -8.21
CA ALA A 56 14.36 -5.03 -7.17
C ALA A 56 13.14 -4.28 -6.64
N TRP A 57 12.22 -3.89 -7.53
CA TRP A 57 10.95 -3.27 -7.11
C TRP A 57 10.20 -4.16 -6.13
N PHE A 58 10.04 -5.45 -6.47
CA PHE A 58 9.38 -6.40 -5.57
C PHE A 58 10.11 -6.51 -4.23
N GLU A 59 11.42 -6.77 -4.26
CA GLU A 59 12.23 -6.98 -3.06
C GLU A 59 12.14 -5.80 -2.09
N GLU A 60 12.32 -4.57 -2.59
CA GLU A 60 12.38 -3.38 -1.76
C GLU A 60 11.01 -3.01 -1.15
N TRP A 61 9.95 -3.07 -1.94
CA TRP A 61 8.61 -2.80 -1.42
C TRP A 61 8.11 -3.92 -0.50
N HIS A 62 8.43 -5.17 -0.80
CA HIS A 62 8.06 -6.30 0.05
C HIS A 62 8.77 -6.22 1.41
N ALA A 63 10.07 -5.93 1.41
CA ALA A 63 10.83 -5.74 2.64
C ALA A 63 10.30 -4.58 3.50
N MET A 64 9.91 -3.45 2.88
CA MET A 64 9.28 -2.34 3.59
C MET A 64 7.91 -2.75 4.15
N GLY A 65 7.12 -3.49 3.39
CA GLY A 65 5.84 -4.03 3.86
C GLY A 65 6.00 -4.96 5.07
N GLU A 66 6.98 -5.85 5.03
CA GLU A 66 7.30 -6.73 6.17
C GLU A 66 7.79 -5.95 7.41
N GLU A 67 8.55 -4.89 7.20
CA GLU A 67 8.98 -4.03 8.31
C GLU A 67 7.79 -3.35 8.98
N MET A 68 6.85 -2.80 8.20
CA MET A 68 5.65 -2.16 8.73
C MET A 68 4.73 -3.17 9.43
N GLU A 69 4.55 -4.37 8.88
CA GLU A 69 3.76 -5.42 9.52
C GLU A 69 4.35 -5.82 10.89
N ARG A 70 5.69 -5.98 10.99
CA ARG A 70 6.34 -6.23 12.30
C ARG A 70 6.15 -5.09 13.29
N LYS A 71 6.20 -3.83 12.85
CA LYS A 71 5.91 -2.67 13.71
C LYS A 71 4.46 -2.67 14.18
N ALA A 72 3.52 -2.98 13.27
CA ALA A 72 2.11 -3.11 13.58
C ALA A 72 1.85 -4.19 14.64
N GLU A 73 2.47 -5.36 14.49
CA GLU A 73 2.37 -6.45 15.46
C GLU A 73 2.91 -6.05 16.85
N ALA A 74 4.08 -5.41 16.89
CA ALA A 74 4.65 -4.92 18.14
C ALA A 74 3.76 -3.85 18.81
N ALA A 75 3.20 -2.92 18.03
CA ALA A 75 2.27 -1.93 18.54
C ALA A 75 0.96 -2.55 19.04
N ARG A 76 0.42 -3.56 18.34
CA ARG A 76 -0.75 -4.33 18.76
C ARG A 76 -0.49 -5.02 20.10
N ASP A 77 0.63 -5.70 20.24
CA ASP A 77 1.01 -6.44 21.45
C ASP A 77 1.25 -5.50 22.65
N ALA A 78 1.69 -4.26 22.39
CA ALA A 78 1.77 -3.19 23.37
C ALA A 78 0.43 -2.46 23.63
N ASN A 79 -0.68 -2.95 23.04
CA ASN A 79 -2.02 -2.36 23.12
C ASN A 79 -2.15 -0.95 22.52
N HIS A 80 -1.26 -0.56 21.61
CA HIS A 80 -1.31 0.69 20.86
C HIS A 80 -2.13 0.53 19.56
N GLN A 81 -3.44 0.30 19.69
CA GLN A 81 -4.29 -0.14 18.57
C GLN A 81 -4.32 0.83 17.39
N LEU A 82 -4.34 2.15 17.61
CA LEU A 82 -4.35 3.14 16.53
C LEU A 82 -3.02 3.15 15.74
N THR A 83 -1.89 3.02 16.44
CA THR A 83 -0.56 2.90 15.81
C THR A 83 -0.49 1.62 15.02
N ALA A 84 -0.86 0.48 15.62
CA ALA A 84 -0.93 -0.80 14.93
C ALA A 84 -1.78 -0.73 13.66
N GLY A 85 -2.96 -0.10 13.73
CA GLY A 85 -3.84 0.08 12.59
C GLY A 85 -3.18 0.89 11.46
N THR A 86 -2.47 1.96 11.79
CA THR A 86 -1.74 2.77 10.80
C THR A 86 -0.63 1.96 10.14
N ASP A 87 0.21 1.29 10.92
CA ASP A 87 1.33 0.50 10.41
C ASP A 87 0.85 -0.68 9.56
N TYR A 88 -0.29 -1.31 9.90
CA TYR A 88 -0.92 -2.32 9.05
C TYR A 88 -1.39 -1.75 7.71
N LEU A 89 -1.95 -0.52 7.67
CA LEU A 89 -2.34 0.11 6.40
C LEU A 89 -1.12 0.39 5.52
N HIS A 90 0.00 0.87 6.10
CA HIS A 90 1.26 1.04 5.39
C HIS A 90 1.76 -0.30 4.83
N ALA A 91 1.80 -1.35 5.67
CA ALA A 91 2.19 -2.69 5.25
C ALA A 91 1.33 -3.18 4.07
N GLY A 92 0.01 -3.00 4.15
CA GLY A 92 -0.93 -3.38 3.11
C GLY A 92 -0.62 -2.71 1.77
N VAL A 93 -0.39 -1.40 1.78
CA VAL A 93 -0.04 -0.64 0.56
C VAL A 93 1.29 -1.12 -0.02
N TYR A 94 2.33 -1.26 0.79
CA TYR A 94 3.66 -1.62 0.29
C TYR A 94 3.70 -3.04 -0.26
N LEU A 95 3.05 -4.00 0.39
CA LEU A 95 2.92 -5.37 -0.10
C LEU A 95 2.10 -5.45 -1.40
N LEU A 96 1.05 -4.62 -1.54
CA LEU A 96 0.25 -4.54 -2.74
C LEU A 96 1.06 -3.96 -3.92
N TYR A 97 1.86 -2.93 -3.67
CA TYR A 97 2.70 -2.34 -4.71
C TYR A 97 3.94 -3.17 -5.04
N ALA A 98 4.42 -4.00 -4.09
CA ALA A 98 5.52 -4.93 -4.35
C ALA A 98 5.20 -5.86 -5.52
N GLU A 99 4.00 -6.44 -5.55
CA GLU A 99 3.64 -7.46 -6.55
C GLU A 99 3.36 -6.90 -7.95
N ARG A 100 3.35 -5.56 -8.11
CA ARG A 100 2.83 -4.88 -9.30
C ARG A 100 3.50 -5.28 -10.60
N PHE A 101 4.82 -5.45 -10.62
CA PHE A 101 5.61 -5.66 -11.83
C PHE A 101 6.19 -7.06 -11.99
N ILE A 102 5.96 -7.97 -11.05
CA ILE A 102 6.35 -9.37 -11.21
C ILE A 102 5.27 -10.16 -11.95
N PRO A 103 5.66 -11.23 -12.67
CA PRO A 103 4.71 -12.05 -13.41
C PRO A 103 3.71 -12.76 -12.49
N PRO A 104 2.53 -13.16 -13.02
CA PRO A 104 1.59 -13.99 -12.30
C PRO A 104 2.23 -15.28 -11.77
N GLY A 105 1.91 -15.66 -10.52
CA GLY A 105 2.44 -16.84 -9.86
C GLY A 105 2.23 -16.78 -8.36
N GLU A 106 2.63 -17.83 -7.65
CA GLU A 106 2.36 -17.98 -6.21
C GLU A 106 2.95 -16.81 -5.40
N ARG A 107 4.14 -16.34 -5.75
CA ARG A 107 4.79 -15.22 -5.05
C ARG A 107 3.97 -13.93 -5.15
N LYS A 108 3.44 -13.63 -6.34
CA LYS A 108 2.54 -12.49 -6.57
C LYS A 108 1.28 -12.60 -5.72
N PHE A 109 0.62 -13.76 -5.80
CA PHE A 109 -0.61 -14.00 -5.04
C PHE A 109 -0.38 -14.06 -3.52
N ALA A 110 0.77 -14.53 -3.07
CA ALA A 110 1.13 -14.53 -1.65
C ALA A 110 1.27 -13.10 -1.11
N SER A 111 1.97 -12.21 -1.84
CA SER A 111 2.09 -10.79 -1.48
C SER A 111 0.72 -10.10 -1.46
N TYR A 112 -0.10 -10.34 -2.48
CA TYR A 112 -1.46 -9.81 -2.55
C TYR A 112 -2.32 -10.28 -1.35
N ARG A 113 -2.35 -11.58 -1.06
CA ARG A 113 -3.13 -12.10 0.09
C ARG A 113 -2.67 -11.52 1.42
N ARG A 114 -1.35 -11.33 1.57
CA ARG A 114 -0.77 -10.72 2.78
C ARG A 114 -1.18 -9.25 2.89
N SER A 115 -1.16 -8.50 1.78
CA SER A 115 -1.62 -7.11 1.76
C SER A 115 -3.09 -6.99 2.17
N MET A 116 -3.97 -7.89 1.70
CA MET A 116 -5.39 -7.88 2.07
C MET A 116 -5.59 -8.11 3.57
N LYS A 117 -4.84 -9.03 4.19
CA LYS A 117 -4.87 -9.23 5.65
C LYS A 117 -4.43 -7.97 6.40
N CYS A 118 -3.37 -7.30 5.93
CA CYS A 118 -2.92 -6.05 6.52
C CYS A 118 -4.00 -4.96 6.43
N PHE A 119 -4.71 -4.83 5.31
CA PHE A 119 -5.84 -3.90 5.20
C PHE A 119 -6.98 -4.26 6.15
N GLU A 120 -7.37 -5.52 6.28
CA GLU A 120 -8.39 -5.96 7.23
C GLU A 120 -8.01 -5.58 8.68
N GLU A 121 -6.77 -5.88 9.09
CA GLU A 121 -6.24 -5.52 10.41
C GLU A 121 -6.17 -3.99 10.62
N GLY A 122 -5.75 -3.26 9.61
CA GLY A 122 -5.65 -1.81 9.64
C GLY A 122 -7.01 -1.13 9.75
N PHE A 123 -7.96 -1.50 8.90
CA PHE A 123 -9.32 -0.95 8.89
C PHE A 123 -10.04 -1.24 10.21
N ALA A 124 -9.98 -2.46 10.71
CA ALA A 124 -10.63 -2.84 11.96
C ALA A 124 -10.18 -1.97 13.16
N ARG A 125 -8.92 -1.50 13.16
CA ARG A 125 -8.36 -0.69 14.26
C ARG A 125 -8.52 0.81 14.06
N ARG A 126 -8.41 1.27 12.80
CA ARG A 126 -8.44 2.72 12.49
C ARG A 126 -9.85 3.23 12.25
N TYR A 127 -10.73 2.41 11.72
CA TYR A 127 -12.05 2.82 11.24
C TYR A 127 -13.12 1.85 11.75
N PRO A 128 -13.57 1.98 13.01
CA PRO A 128 -14.54 1.07 13.62
C PRO A 128 -15.92 1.11 12.97
N ASN A 129 -16.13 2.04 12.05
CA ASN A 129 -17.34 2.15 11.23
C ASN A 129 -17.21 1.50 9.84
N ILE A 130 -16.11 0.79 9.60
CA ILE A 130 -15.91 0.00 8.38
C ILE A 130 -16.10 -1.48 8.72
N GLU A 131 -17.00 -2.15 8.02
CA GLU A 131 -17.22 -3.58 8.16
C GLU A 131 -16.91 -4.30 6.84
N ARG A 132 -16.31 -5.50 6.94
CA ARG A 132 -16.14 -6.37 5.79
C ARG A 132 -17.46 -7.09 5.53
N VAL A 133 -17.93 -7.02 4.29
CA VAL A 133 -19.17 -7.66 3.84
C VAL A 133 -18.92 -8.53 2.62
N GLU A 134 -19.78 -9.51 2.39
CA GLU A 134 -19.77 -10.37 1.21
C GLU A 134 -20.95 -9.98 0.31
N VAL A 135 -20.64 -9.48 -0.88
CA VAL A 135 -21.66 -9.04 -1.86
C VAL A 135 -21.94 -10.18 -2.84
N PRO A 136 -23.19 -10.70 -2.90
CA PRO A 136 -23.54 -11.73 -3.88
C PRO A 136 -23.44 -11.18 -5.30
N TYR A 137 -22.77 -11.92 -6.20
CA TYR A 137 -22.66 -11.58 -7.60
C TYR A 137 -22.55 -12.84 -8.47
N GLU A 138 -23.51 -13.05 -9.39
CA GLU A 138 -23.50 -14.17 -10.37
C GLU A 138 -23.19 -15.55 -9.77
N GLY A 139 -23.81 -15.88 -8.64
CA GLY A 139 -23.62 -17.19 -7.95
C GLY A 139 -22.29 -17.32 -7.18
N LYS A 140 -21.55 -16.22 -7.04
CA LYS A 140 -20.33 -16.10 -6.23
C LYS A 140 -20.51 -14.98 -5.20
N THR A 141 -19.54 -14.80 -4.32
CA THR A 141 -19.47 -13.65 -3.43
C THR A 141 -18.22 -12.84 -3.72
N LEU A 142 -18.33 -11.52 -3.63
CA LEU A 142 -17.22 -10.58 -3.74
C LEU A 142 -17.01 -9.92 -2.38
N PRO A 143 -15.78 -9.96 -1.84
CA PRO A 143 -15.48 -9.24 -0.61
C PRO A 143 -15.53 -7.73 -0.86
N ALA A 144 -16.15 -7.00 0.05
CA ALA A 144 -16.23 -5.55 0.01
C ALA A 144 -16.10 -4.98 1.43
N PHE A 145 -15.92 -3.68 1.52
CA PHE A 145 -15.99 -2.95 2.78
C PHE A 145 -17.17 -1.98 2.74
N GLU A 146 -18.03 -2.05 3.74
CA GLU A 146 -19.15 -1.13 3.93
C GLU A 146 -18.77 -0.07 4.98
N ILE A 147 -19.08 1.20 4.68
CA ILE A 147 -18.89 2.31 5.62
C ILE A 147 -20.22 2.59 6.30
N LEU A 148 -20.31 2.24 7.57
CA LEU A 148 -21.49 2.48 8.37
C LEU A 148 -21.55 3.95 8.80
N GLN A 149 -22.57 4.67 8.37
CA GLN A 149 -22.86 6.01 8.91
C GLN A 149 -23.52 5.86 10.29
N LYS A 150 -22.94 6.51 11.32
CA LYS A 150 -23.67 6.71 12.55
C LYS A 150 -24.93 7.50 12.22
N ARG A 151 -26.11 6.90 12.38
CA ARG A 151 -27.35 7.68 12.39
C ARG A 151 -27.20 8.73 13.48
N ALA A 152 -27.29 10.00 13.12
CA ALA A 152 -27.48 11.06 14.09
C ALA A 152 -28.80 10.72 14.83
N ASN A 153 -28.67 10.26 16.06
CA ASN A 153 -29.82 10.14 16.94
C ASN A 153 -30.31 11.55 17.13
N GLY A 154 -31.49 11.86 16.53
CA GLY A 154 -32.23 13.08 16.78
C GLY A 154 -32.74 13.14 18.22
#